data_34a9bbd2de7f9f228977b0d2d33307f7
#
_entry.id   34a9bbd2de7f9f228977b0d2d33307f7
#
_cell.length_a   1.000
_cell.length_b   1.000
_cell.length_c   1.000
_cell.angle_alpha   90.00
_cell.angle_beta   90.00
_cell.angle_gamma   90.00
#
_symmetry.space_group_name_H-M   'P 1'
#
loop_
_entity.id
_entity.type
_entity.pdbx_description
1 polymer ?
#
loop_
_entity_poly.entity_id
_entity_poly.type
_entity_poly.pdbx_seq_one_letter_code
_entity_poly.pdbx_strand_id
1 'polypeptide(L)'
;MDHRLFGRTDLTISPLALGTARFGWRTSAAEAAAILDLYRAQGGNLVETSAVWCRDPENAALFAAPGEHLVGRWLAQDPERRRGLVLAGRVFLGARLCAAADFAVRVRANCEASLQRLNTEYFDLLQIEWREDSGPIERLLEALRPLVRQSRVLRLGAAGFPAWRVATANSVAQQATLPVLQTVQAAFSLLDPRPFEREYAELCVEQRLAFLARAPLAASTLAQHVDAPPRDLRWAALLPSTHQLSVRERLAWVAQRRGATLAQTELAWVLSHPAVATAVVHATSPGQLAEWMQGATGHLSREEQMLLRHPWTPAPTGPSSFAPAPEHVLATAPG
;
A
#
# COMPACT_ATOMS: atom_id res chain seq x y z
N MET A 1 18.17 -1.61 3.11
CA MET A 1 16.92 -2.14 3.70
C MET A 1 16.93 -3.65 3.63
N ASP A 2 16.51 -4.33 4.69
CA ASP A 2 16.40 -5.79 4.69
C ASP A 2 15.15 -6.19 3.88
N HIS A 3 15.37 -6.96 2.82
CA HIS A 3 14.28 -7.41 1.96
C HIS A 3 13.49 -8.52 2.66
N ARG A 4 12.19 -8.59 2.35
CA ARG A 4 11.24 -9.56 2.90
C ARG A 4 10.76 -10.51 1.81
N LEU A 5 10.42 -11.74 2.19
CA LEU A 5 9.76 -12.68 1.28
C LEU A 5 8.41 -12.11 0.83
N PHE A 6 8.10 -12.25 -0.44
CA PHE A 6 6.85 -11.77 -1.03
C PHE A 6 5.79 -12.88 -1.06
N GLY A 7 5.27 -13.19 0.13
CA GLY A 7 4.32 -14.27 0.31
C GLY A 7 4.89 -15.63 -0.10
N ARG A 8 4.13 -16.38 -0.90
CA ARG A 8 4.55 -17.68 -1.46
C ARG A 8 5.32 -17.58 -2.77
N THR A 9 5.71 -16.38 -3.17
CA THR A 9 6.50 -16.17 -4.38
C THR A 9 7.98 -16.39 -4.12
N ASP A 10 8.77 -16.46 -5.19
CA ASP A 10 10.22 -16.53 -5.18
C ASP A 10 10.89 -15.13 -5.09
N LEU A 11 10.09 -14.08 -4.93
CA LEU A 11 10.59 -12.72 -4.84
C LEU A 11 10.90 -12.31 -3.40
N THR A 12 11.94 -11.49 -3.29
CA THR A 12 12.21 -10.68 -2.10
C THR A 12 12.02 -9.20 -2.44
N ILE A 13 11.34 -8.47 -1.57
CA ILE A 13 10.99 -7.07 -1.79
C ILE A 13 11.44 -6.18 -0.64
N SER A 14 11.65 -4.92 -0.95
CA SER A 14 11.87 -3.90 0.06
C SER A 14 10.64 -3.72 0.96
N PRO A 15 10.81 -3.44 2.26
CA PRO A 15 9.70 -3.23 3.18
C PRO A 15 8.88 -1.98 2.85
N LEU A 16 9.42 -1.09 2.03
CA LEU A 16 8.73 0.07 1.49
C LEU A 16 8.60 -0.08 -0.03
N ALA A 17 7.37 0.03 -0.55
CA ALA A 17 7.07 0.08 -1.97
C ALA A 17 6.82 1.52 -2.41
N LEU A 18 7.36 1.91 -3.57
CA LEU A 18 7.17 3.23 -4.13
C LEU A 18 5.98 3.24 -5.10
N GLY A 19 4.90 3.90 -4.70
CA GLY A 19 3.76 4.15 -5.56
C GLY A 19 3.94 5.44 -6.37
N THR A 20 3.62 5.40 -7.66
CA THR A 20 3.84 6.49 -8.61
C THR A 20 2.58 7.32 -8.90
N ALA A 21 1.54 7.22 -8.08
CA ALA A 21 0.26 7.90 -8.27
C ALA A 21 0.35 9.43 -8.34
N ARG A 22 1.42 10.02 -7.82
CA ARG A 22 1.63 11.46 -7.78
C ARG A 22 2.56 11.98 -8.88
N PHE A 23 3.17 11.09 -9.64
CA PHE A 23 4.10 11.42 -10.72
C PHE A 23 3.39 12.08 -11.90
N GLY A 24 3.93 13.21 -12.35
CA GLY A 24 3.34 14.01 -13.42
C GLY A 24 2.10 14.83 -13.04
N TRP A 25 1.69 14.76 -11.76
CA TRP A 25 0.58 15.53 -11.22
C TRP A 25 1.02 16.43 -10.05
N ARG A 26 1.62 15.84 -9.00
CA ARG A 26 2.17 16.57 -7.84
C ARG A 26 3.70 16.57 -7.82
N THR A 27 4.30 15.87 -8.73
CA THR A 27 5.74 15.64 -8.83
C THR A 27 6.14 15.87 -10.29
N SER A 28 7.09 16.73 -10.52
CA SER A 28 7.65 16.98 -11.85
C SER A 28 8.41 15.77 -12.38
N ALA A 29 8.74 15.77 -13.68
CA ALA A 29 9.51 14.70 -14.29
C ALA A 29 10.92 14.55 -13.68
N ALA A 30 11.57 15.66 -13.36
CA ALA A 30 12.89 15.67 -12.74
C ALA A 30 12.86 15.11 -11.32
N GLU A 31 11.88 15.52 -10.52
CA GLU A 31 11.68 15.00 -9.16
C GLU A 31 11.32 13.52 -9.18
N ALA A 32 10.46 13.07 -10.11
CA ALA A 32 10.10 11.67 -10.26
C ALA A 32 11.34 10.80 -10.57
N ALA A 33 12.22 11.24 -11.46
CA ALA A 33 13.47 10.56 -11.76
C ALA A 33 14.39 10.50 -10.52
N ALA A 34 14.56 11.65 -9.83
CA ALA A 34 15.38 11.72 -8.61
C ALA A 34 14.84 10.83 -7.48
N ILE A 35 13.50 10.72 -7.34
CA ILE A 35 12.86 9.81 -6.38
C ILE A 35 13.16 8.35 -6.75
N LEU A 36 13.02 7.97 -8.02
CA LEU A 36 13.31 6.60 -8.48
C LEU A 36 14.78 6.22 -8.30
N ASP A 37 15.70 7.13 -8.64
CA ASP A 37 17.14 6.91 -8.47
C ASP A 37 17.52 6.76 -7.00
N LEU A 38 17.01 7.64 -6.13
CA LEU A 38 17.21 7.55 -4.68
C LEU A 38 16.65 6.25 -4.11
N TYR A 39 15.41 5.89 -4.50
CA TYR A 39 14.74 4.68 -4.05
C TYR A 39 15.58 3.43 -4.34
N ARG A 40 16.05 3.32 -5.58
CA ARG A 40 16.91 2.22 -6.00
C ARG A 40 18.27 2.22 -5.29
N ALA A 41 18.93 3.39 -5.19
CA ALA A 41 20.22 3.53 -4.53
C ALA A 41 20.19 3.10 -3.06
N GLN A 42 19.06 3.27 -2.39
CA GLN A 42 18.85 2.84 -1.00
C GLN A 42 18.30 1.41 -0.85
N GLY A 43 18.28 0.63 -1.93
CA GLY A 43 17.86 -0.78 -1.93
C GLY A 43 16.34 -1.00 -2.06
N GLY A 44 15.60 0.01 -2.47
CA GLY A 44 14.19 -0.15 -2.84
C GLY A 44 14.05 -0.88 -4.17
N ASN A 45 13.14 -1.84 -4.25
CA ASN A 45 12.98 -2.64 -5.46
C ASN A 45 11.53 -2.89 -5.91
N LEU A 46 10.50 -2.41 -5.19
CA LEU A 46 9.10 -2.56 -5.58
C LEU A 46 8.50 -1.22 -5.98
N VAL A 47 8.24 -1.04 -7.27
CA VAL A 47 7.57 0.15 -7.81
C VAL A 47 6.16 -0.21 -8.26
N GLU A 48 5.15 0.48 -7.69
CA GLU A 48 3.75 0.34 -8.07
C GLU A 48 3.33 1.46 -9.01
N THR A 49 2.70 1.11 -10.11
CA THR A 49 2.18 2.04 -11.11
C THR A 49 0.77 1.69 -11.55
N SER A 50 0.06 2.64 -12.14
CA SER A 50 -1.29 2.43 -12.68
C SER A 50 -1.56 3.40 -13.82
N ALA A 51 -2.32 2.94 -14.80
CA ALA A 51 -2.86 3.80 -15.84
C ALA A 51 -3.89 4.79 -15.30
N VAL A 52 -4.61 4.45 -14.23
CA VAL A 52 -5.70 5.27 -13.68
C VAL A 52 -5.56 5.36 -12.17
N TRP A 53 -5.00 6.46 -11.70
CA TRP A 53 -4.89 6.72 -10.26
C TRP A 53 -5.97 7.66 -9.71
N CYS A 54 -6.49 8.54 -10.53
CA CYS A 54 -7.46 9.55 -10.13
C CYS A 54 -8.76 9.40 -10.88
N ARG A 55 -9.85 9.51 -10.14
CA ARG A 55 -11.22 9.53 -10.63
C ARG A 55 -11.78 10.92 -10.71
N ASP A 56 -10.96 11.91 -10.89
CA ASP A 56 -11.46 13.25 -11.12
C ASP A 56 -12.00 13.33 -12.56
N PRO A 57 -13.34 13.33 -12.75
CA PRO A 57 -13.93 13.41 -14.08
C PRO A 57 -13.60 14.74 -14.78
N GLU A 58 -13.21 15.75 -14.02
CA GLU A 58 -12.90 17.09 -14.53
C GLU A 58 -11.44 17.21 -15.04
N ASN A 59 -10.59 16.22 -14.73
CA ASN A 59 -9.18 16.29 -15.09
C ASN A 59 -8.77 15.15 -16.05
N ALA A 60 -9.12 15.34 -17.33
CA ALA A 60 -8.79 14.39 -18.41
C ALA A 60 -7.28 14.11 -18.54
N ALA A 61 -6.41 15.01 -18.08
CA ALA A 61 -4.96 14.82 -18.09
C ALA A 61 -4.49 13.68 -17.18
N LEU A 62 -5.27 13.32 -16.17
CA LEU A 62 -4.96 12.20 -15.25
C LEU A 62 -5.25 10.84 -15.85
N PHE A 63 -6.05 10.76 -16.92
CA PHE A 63 -6.26 9.54 -17.70
C PHE A 63 -5.10 9.22 -18.66
N ALA A 64 -4.17 10.15 -18.84
CA ALA A 64 -3.00 9.97 -19.70
C ALA A 64 -1.88 9.12 -19.06
N ALA A 65 -2.13 8.49 -17.91
CA ALA A 65 -1.17 7.64 -17.20
C ALA A 65 0.23 8.30 -17.00
N PRO A 66 0.32 9.54 -16.50
CA PRO A 66 1.59 10.27 -16.45
C PRO A 66 2.65 9.53 -15.64
N GLY A 67 2.25 8.81 -14.58
CA GLY A 67 3.15 7.98 -13.78
C GLY A 67 3.81 6.88 -14.59
N GLU A 68 3.05 6.15 -15.41
CA GLU A 68 3.61 5.10 -16.28
C GLU A 68 4.58 5.66 -17.32
N HIS A 69 4.25 6.80 -17.94
CA HIS A 69 5.16 7.45 -18.89
C HIS A 69 6.46 7.92 -18.23
N LEU A 70 6.41 8.43 -17.00
CA LEU A 70 7.61 8.87 -16.29
C LEU A 70 8.49 7.68 -15.89
N VAL A 71 7.91 6.62 -15.37
CA VAL A 71 8.63 5.38 -15.06
C VAL A 71 9.21 4.76 -16.33
N GLY A 72 8.43 4.70 -17.42
CA GLY A 72 8.89 4.15 -18.70
C GLY A 72 10.08 4.92 -19.30
N ARG A 73 10.05 6.26 -19.26
CA ARG A 73 11.19 7.08 -19.66
C ARG A 73 12.42 6.86 -18.80
N TRP A 74 12.22 6.71 -17.49
CA TRP A 74 13.32 6.41 -16.57
C TRP A 74 13.93 5.03 -16.84
N LEU A 75 13.11 4.01 -17.10
CA LEU A 75 13.57 2.66 -17.48
C LEU A 75 14.32 2.66 -18.82
N ALA A 76 13.85 3.45 -19.80
CA ALA A 76 14.46 3.52 -21.13
C ALA A 76 15.87 4.12 -21.15
N GLN A 77 16.26 4.87 -20.12
CA GLN A 77 17.60 5.49 -20.04
C GLN A 77 18.70 4.47 -19.76
N ASP A 78 18.37 3.35 -19.08
CA ASP A 78 19.34 2.34 -18.69
C ASP A 78 18.61 0.98 -18.52
N PRO A 79 18.89 -0.01 -19.37
CA PRO A 79 18.29 -1.35 -19.27
C PRO A 79 18.54 -2.04 -17.92
N GLU A 80 19.64 -1.71 -17.23
CA GLU A 80 19.95 -2.26 -15.91
C GLU A 80 18.97 -1.79 -14.83
N ARG A 81 18.25 -0.69 -15.07
CA ARG A 81 17.18 -0.20 -14.16
C ARG A 81 16.03 -1.17 -14.03
N ARG A 82 15.74 -1.97 -15.07
CA ARG A 82 14.70 -3.00 -15.03
C ARG A 82 15.12 -4.24 -14.24
N ARG A 83 16.40 -4.55 -14.24
CA ARG A 83 16.95 -5.72 -13.56
C ARG A 83 16.83 -5.55 -12.04
N GLY A 84 16.28 -6.57 -11.37
CA GLY A 84 16.05 -6.56 -9.91
C GLY A 84 14.96 -5.62 -9.43
N LEU A 85 14.24 -4.94 -10.35
CA LEU A 85 13.06 -4.16 -10.02
C LEU A 85 11.82 -5.05 -10.12
N VAL A 86 11.02 -5.09 -9.06
CA VAL A 86 9.67 -5.66 -9.05
C VAL A 86 8.71 -4.56 -9.50
N LEU A 87 8.23 -4.65 -10.73
CA LEU A 87 7.29 -3.68 -11.29
C LEU A 87 5.86 -4.19 -11.12
N ALA A 88 5.09 -3.51 -10.29
CA ALA A 88 3.69 -3.80 -10.04
C ALA A 88 2.79 -2.87 -10.86
N GLY A 89 2.08 -3.42 -11.84
CA GLY A 89 1.02 -2.73 -12.56
C GLY A 89 -0.31 -2.85 -11.83
N ARG A 90 -1.23 -1.93 -12.12
CA ARG A 90 -2.60 -2.00 -11.60
C ARG A 90 -3.61 -1.85 -12.73
N VAL A 91 -4.55 -2.78 -12.80
CA VAL A 91 -5.70 -2.74 -13.70
C VAL A 91 -6.95 -2.45 -12.89
N PHE A 92 -7.66 -1.41 -13.31
CA PHE A 92 -8.96 -1.05 -12.76
C PHE A 92 -10.07 -1.68 -13.61
N LEU A 93 -10.97 -2.43 -12.96
CA LEU A 93 -12.11 -3.08 -13.59
C LEU A 93 -13.41 -2.39 -13.14
N GLY A 94 -13.86 -1.41 -13.92
CA GLY A 94 -15.17 -0.79 -13.70
C GLY A 94 -16.32 -1.63 -14.27
N ALA A 95 -17.55 -1.42 -13.76
CA ALA A 95 -18.74 -2.16 -14.16
C ALA A 95 -18.97 -2.22 -15.68
N ARG A 96 -18.78 -1.08 -16.38
CA ARG A 96 -18.92 -1.01 -17.85
C ARG A 96 -17.96 -1.94 -18.58
N LEU A 97 -16.71 -2.04 -18.09
CA LEU A 97 -15.71 -2.93 -18.67
C LEU A 97 -16.12 -4.38 -18.41
N CYS A 98 -16.52 -4.70 -17.19
CA CYS A 98 -16.89 -6.06 -16.80
C CYS A 98 -18.14 -6.57 -17.51
N ALA A 99 -19.09 -5.70 -17.87
CA ALA A 99 -20.30 -6.05 -18.61
C ALA A 99 -20.06 -6.20 -20.13
N ALA A 100 -18.92 -5.73 -20.65
CA ALA A 100 -18.67 -5.75 -22.09
C ALA A 100 -18.49 -7.19 -22.63
N ALA A 101 -19.05 -7.46 -23.80
CA ALA A 101 -18.91 -8.76 -24.47
C ALA A 101 -17.42 -9.07 -24.79
N ASP A 102 -16.65 -8.04 -25.12
CA ASP A 102 -15.22 -8.09 -25.45
C ASP A 102 -14.31 -7.85 -24.22
N PHE A 103 -14.81 -8.09 -23.01
CA PHE A 103 -14.10 -7.88 -21.74
C PHE A 103 -12.66 -8.40 -21.73
N ALA A 104 -12.47 -9.66 -22.11
CA ALA A 104 -11.13 -10.28 -22.12
C ALA A 104 -10.16 -9.60 -23.09
N VAL A 105 -10.66 -9.12 -24.24
CA VAL A 105 -9.87 -8.37 -25.21
C VAL A 105 -9.44 -7.04 -24.65
N ARG A 106 -10.36 -6.30 -24.03
CA ARG A 106 -10.08 -4.98 -23.41
C ARG A 106 -9.12 -5.08 -22.22
N VAL A 107 -9.27 -6.09 -21.38
CA VAL A 107 -8.34 -6.31 -20.25
C VAL A 107 -6.92 -6.51 -20.77
N ARG A 108 -6.74 -7.34 -21.78
CA ARG A 108 -5.43 -7.58 -22.41
C ARG A 108 -4.88 -6.32 -23.08
N ALA A 109 -5.68 -5.62 -23.87
CA ALA A 109 -5.27 -4.38 -24.53
C ALA A 109 -4.85 -3.31 -23.51
N ASN A 110 -5.55 -3.17 -22.39
CA ASN A 110 -5.17 -2.25 -21.31
C ASN A 110 -3.81 -2.62 -20.69
N CYS A 111 -3.56 -3.90 -20.44
CA CYS A 111 -2.27 -4.36 -19.93
C CYS A 111 -1.14 -4.09 -20.91
N GLU A 112 -1.34 -4.41 -22.19
CA GLU A 112 -0.34 -4.17 -23.24
C GLU A 112 -0.05 -2.69 -23.42
N ALA A 113 -1.07 -1.84 -23.42
CA ALA A 113 -0.88 -0.37 -23.47
C ALA A 113 -0.08 0.16 -22.27
N SER A 114 -0.29 -0.39 -21.07
CA SER A 114 0.52 -0.05 -19.90
C SER A 114 1.97 -0.50 -20.05
N LEU A 115 2.22 -1.71 -20.54
CA LEU A 115 3.58 -2.21 -20.79
C LEU A 115 4.32 -1.35 -21.83
N GLN A 116 3.62 -0.89 -22.88
CA GLN A 116 4.18 0.03 -23.87
C GLN A 116 4.57 1.37 -23.25
N ARG A 117 3.69 1.98 -22.42
CA ARG A 117 3.99 3.23 -21.72
C ARG A 117 5.17 3.09 -20.76
N LEU A 118 5.28 1.95 -20.11
CA LEU A 118 6.36 1.61 -19.18
C LEU A 118 7.65 1.17 -19.86
N ASN A 119 7.66 1.02 -21.19
CA ASN A 119 8.81 0.54 -21.95
C ASN A 119 9.38 -0.78 -21.39
N THR A 120 8.50 -1.75 -21.13
CA THR A 120 8.85 -3.06 -20.59
C THR A 120 7.98 -4.14 -21.22
N GLU A 121 8.45 -5.37 -21.21
CA GLU A 121 7.74 -6.49 -21.80
C GLU A 121 6.81 -7.21 -20.83
N TYR A 122 7.00 -7.04 -19.53
CA TYR A 122 6.23 -7.75 -18.51
C TYR A 122 6.08 -6.97 -17.19
N PHE A 123 5.02 -7.31 -16.46
CA PHE A 123 4.86 -7.00 -15.06
C PHE A 123 5.32 -8.17 -14.19
N ASP A 124 6.07 -7.87 -13.13
CA ASP A 124 6.36 -8.86 -12.08
C ASP A 124 5.10 -9.20 -11.27
N LEU A 125 4.26 -8.20 -11.07
CA LEU A 125 2.98 -8.30 -10.40
C LEU A 125 1.93 -7.45 -11.14
N LEU A 126 0.77 -8.01 -11.44
CA LEU A 126 -0.41 -7.26 -11.85
C LEU A 126 -1.45 -7.29 -10.75
N GLN A 127 -1.73 -6.14 -10.16
CA GLN A 127 -2.78 -5.98 -9.18
C GLN A 127 -4.11 -5.65 -9.85
N ILE A 128 -5.14 -6.37 -9.49
CA ILE A 128 -6.48 -6.20 -10.01
C ILE A 128 -7.27 -5.38 -9.00
N GLU A 129 -7.73 -4.21 -9.39
CA GLU A 129 -8.64 -3.42 -8.57
C GLU A 129 -10.09 -3.73 -8.95
N TRP A 130 -10.79 -4.40 -8.05
CA TRP A 130 -12.14 -4.88 -8.25
C TRP A 130 -13.17 -4.04 -7.50
N ARG A 131 -14.37 -3.93 -8.08
CA ARG A 131 -15.54 -3.35 -7.43
C ARG A 131 -16.65 -4.40 -7.30
N GLU A 132 -17.62 -4.13 -6.42
CA GLU A 132 -18.70 -5.04 -6.07
C GLU A 132 -19.56 -5.50 -7.27
N ASP A 133 -19.61 -4.69 -8.32
CA ASP A 133 -20.39 -4.90 -9.55
C ASP A 133 -19.62 -5.56 -10.70
N SER A 134 -18.43 -6.12 -10.43
CA SER A 134 -17.51 -6.60 -11.48
C SER A 134 -17.79 -8.02 -12.02
N GLY A 135 -18.91 -8.65 -11.65
CA GLY A 135 -19.29 -9.97 -12.19
C GLY A 135 -18.51 -11.17 -11.63
N PRO A 136 -18.60 -12.35 -12.24
CA PRO A 136 -17.96 -13.58 -11.77
C PRO A 136 -16.43 -13.51 -11.83
N ILE A 137 -15.77 -14.00 -10.77
CA ILE A 137 -14.30 -13.97 -10.65
C ILE A 137 -13.62 -14.89 -11.68
N GLU A 138 -14.27 -15.98 -12.05
CA GLU A 138 -13.80 -16.95 -13.05
C GLU A 138 -13.51 -16.26 -14.39
N ARG A 139 -14.47 -15.45 -14.84
CA ARG A 139 -14.36 -14.71 -16.12
C ARG A 139 -13.13 -13.79 -16.13
N LEU A 140 -12.81 -13.19 -14.99
CA LEU A 140 -11.63 -12.36 -14.87
C LEU A 140 -10.35 -13.19 -14.94
N LEU A 141 -10.26 -14.27 -14.18
CA LEU A 141 -9.08 -15.13 -14.16
C LEU A 141 -8.84 -15.77 -15.52
N GLU A 142 -9.91 -16.16 -16.23
CA GLU A 142 -9.82 -16.62 -17.62
C GLU A 142 -9.30 -15.56 -18.57
N ALA A 143 -9.73 -14.32 -18.43
CA ALA A 143 -9.26 -13.20 -19.26
C ALA A 143 -7.76 -12.90 -19.05
N LEU A 144 -7.25 -13.14 -17.85
CA LEU A 144 -5.84 -12.91 -17.46
C LEU A 144 -4.94 -14.12 -17.78
N ARG A 145 -5.50 -15.33 -17.91
CA ARG A 145 -4.72 -16.55 -18.16
C ARG A 145 -3.77 -16.45 -19.37
N PRO A 146 -4.15 -15.88 -20.52
CA PRO A 146 -3.22 -15.73 -21.65
C PRO A 146 -2.02 -14.82 -21.33
N LEU A 147 -2.22 -13.73 -20.57
CA LEU A 147 -1.14 -12.82 -20.17
C LEU A 147 -0.12 -13.53 -19.26
N VAL A 148 -0.61 -14.38 -18.34
CA VAL A 148 0.27 -15.18 -17.47
C VAL A 148 1.01 -16.24 -18.27
N ARG A 149 0.34 -16.96 -19.18
CA ARG A 149 0.98 -17.98 -20.03
C ARG A 149 2.03 -17.41 -20.97
N GLN A 150 1.86 -16.19 -21.43
CA GLN A 150 2.80 -15.48 -22.31
C GLN A 150 3.88 -14.72 -21.52
N SER A 151 3.93 -14.89 -20.21
CA SER A 151 4.86 -14.18 -19.32
C SER A 151 4.79 -12.65 -19.41
N ARG A 152 3.66 -12.10 -19.88
CA ARG A 152 3.40 -10.65 -19.84
C ARG A 152 3.07 -10.19 -18.42
N VAL A 153 2.56 -11.11 -17.60
CA VAL A 153 2.28 -10.95 -16.18
C VAL A 153 2.82 -12.17 -15.46
N LEU A 154 3.77 -12.00 -14.58
CA LEU A 154 4.37 -13.12 -13.86
C LEU A 154 3.53 -13.55 -12.65
N ARG A 155 2.89 -12.59 -11.96
CA ARG A 155 2.11 -12.83 -10.74
C ARG A 155 0.86 -11.96 -10.72
N LEU A 156 -0.21 -12.48 -10.10
CA LEU A 156 -1.45 -11.74 -9.90
C LEU A 156 -1.65 -11.37 -8.43
N GLY A 157 -2.25 -10.21 -8.21
CA GLY A 157 -2.66 -9.73 -6.90
C GLY A 157 -4.02 -9.06 -6.91
N ALA A 158 -4.64 -8.96 -5.74
CA ALA A 158 -5.90 -8.24 -5.54
C ALA A 158 -5.64 -6.90 -4.88
N ALA A 159 -6.31 -5.84 -5.31
CA ALA A 159 -6.31 -4.54 -4.67
C ALA A 159 -7.75 -4.12 -4.31
N GLY A 160 -8.00 -3.91 -3.01
CA GLY A 160 -9.31 -3.51 -2.52
C GLY A 160 -10.39 -4.60 -2.57
N PHE A 161 -10.02 -5.86 -2.74
CA PHE A 161 -10.94 -6.98 -2.62
C PHE A 161 -11.27 -7.24 -1.15
N PRO A 162 -12.52 -7.56 -0.79
CA PRO A 162 -12.82 -8.15 0.50
C PRO A 162 -12.07 -9.48 0.67
N ALA A 163 -11.63 -9.80 1.89
CA ALA A 163 -10.82 -11.00 2.16
C ALA A 163 -11.50 -12.29 1.70
N TRP A 164 -12.81 -12.44 1.96
CA TRP A 164 -13.58 -13.60 1.51
C TRP A 164 -13.54 -13.79 -0.01
N ARG A 165 -13.51 -12.70 -0.77
CA ARG A 165 -13.48 -12.74 -2.24
C ARG A 165 -12.10 -13.16 -2.78
N VAL A 166 -11.03 -12.80 -2.09
CA VAL A 166 -9.68 -13.31 -2.39
C VAL A 166 -9.62 -14.82 -2.16
N ALA A 167 -10.16 -15.29 -1.04
CA ALA A 167 -10.24 -16.71 -0.72
C ALA A 167 -11.03 -17.48 -1.78
N THR A 168 -12.22 -16.99 -2.16
CA THR A 168 -13.06 -17.57 -3.21
C THR A 168 -12.33 -17.60 -4.55
N ALA A 169 -11.68 -16.48 -4.95
CA ALA A 169 -10.92 -16.41 -6.20
C ALA A 169 -9.83 -17.48 -6.28
N ASN A 170 -9.09 -17.68 -5.19
CA ASN A 170 -8.04 -18.69 -5.13
C ASN A 170 -8.60 -20.12 -5.12
N SER A 171 -9.73 -20.36 -4.46
CA SER A 171 -10.41 -21.66 -4.50
C SER A 171 -10.85 -22.01 -5.92
N VAL A 172 -11.53 -21.09 -6.60
CA VAL A 172 -11.94 -21.26 -8.00
C VAL A 172 -10.74 -21.46 -8.94
N ALA A 173 -9.69 -20.65 -8.75
CA ALA A 173 -8.48 -20.76 -9.55
C ALA A 173 -7.83 -22.15 -9.45
N GLN A 174 -7.77 -22.72 -8.25
CA GLN A 174 -7.23 -24.06 -8.01
C GLN A 174 -8.09 -25.14 -8.69
N GLN A 175 -9.41 -25.07 -8.58
CA GLN A 175 -10.33 -26.05 -9.17
C GLN A 175 -10.31 -26.01 -10.69
N ALA A 176 -10.23 -24.82 -11.29
CA ALA A 176 -10.29 -24.60 -12.75
C ALA A 176 -8.91 -24.50 -13.42
N THR A 177 -7.81 -24.72 -12.69
CA THR A 177 -6.43 -24.57 -13.20
C THR A 177 -6.20 -23.16 -13.80
N LEU A 178 -6.69 -22.15 -13.11
CA LEU A 178 -6.53 -20.74 -13.45
C LEU A 178 -5.40 -20.11 -12.62
N PRO A 179 -4.88 -18.93 -13.04
CA PRO A 179 -3.87 -18.23 -12.27
C PRO A 179 -4.42 -17.79 -10.90
N VAL A 180 -3.65 -18.04 -9.84
CA VAL A 180 -4.01 -17.70 -8.46
C VAL A 180 -3.55 -16.29 -8.07
N LEU A 181 -4.27 -15.66 -7.16
CA LEU A 181 -3.83 -14.42 -6.53
C LEU A 181 -2.76 -14.74 -5.47
N GLN A 182 -1.63 -14.04 -5.52
CA GLN A 182 -0.47 -14.26 -4.64
C GLN A 182 -0.25 -13.10 -3.66
N THR A 183 -0.89 -11.97 -3.93
CA THR A 183 -0.80 -10.80 -3.07
C THR A 183 -2.18 -10.17 -2.85
N VAL A 184 -2.31 -9.44 -1.75
CA VAL A 184 -3.48 -8.61 -1.48
C VAL A 184 -3.04 -7.23 -1.00
N GLN A 185 -3.65 -6.18 -1.56
CA GLN A 185 -3.44 -4.81 -1.12
C GLN A 185 -4.73 -4.24 -0.56
N ALA A 186 -4.69 -3.81 0.68
CA ALA A 186 -5.81 -3.15 1.34
C ALA A 186 -5.31 -2.03 2.27
N ALA A 187 -6.23 -1.20 2.76
CA ALA A 187 -5.89 -0.16 3.72
C ALA A 187 -5.42 -0.79 5.04
N PHE A 188 -4.28 -0.33 5.53
CA PHE A 188 -3.78 -0.65 6.86
C PHE A 188 -2.94 0.49 7.39
N SER A 189 -3.37 1.08 8.48
CA SER A 189 -2.72 2.20 9.14
C SER A 189 -3.00 2.19 10.63
N LEU A 190 -2.29 3.02 11.36
CA LEU A 190 -2.49 3.20 12.79
C LEU A 190 -3.86 3.79 13.13
N LEU A 191 -4.48 4.56 12.22
CA LEU A 191 -5.81 5.15 12.44
C LEU A 191 -6.93 4.11 12.48
N ASP A 192 -6.89 3.12 11.62
CA ASP A 192 -7.88 2.05 11.61
C ASP A 192 -7.24 0.71 11.18
N PRO A 193 -6.66 -0.03 12.14
CA PRO A 193 -6.06 -1.32 11.86
C PRO A 193 -7.08 -2.47 11.73
N ARG A 194 -8.31 -2.27 12.20
CA ARG A 194 -9.32 -3.31 12.37
C ARG A 194 -9.70 -4.05 11.09
N PRO A 195 -9.89 -3.40 9.92
CA PRO A 195 -10.24 -4.13 8.70
C PRO A 195 -9.16 -5.15 8.33
N PHE A 196 -7.89 -4.76 8.42
CA PHE A 196 -6.79 -5.67 8.15
C PHE A 196 -6.73 -6.80 9.19
N GLU A 197 -6.72 -6.46 10.47
CA GLU A 197 -6.55 -7.44 11.57
C GLU A 197 -7.70 -8.46 11.64
N ARG A 198 -8.93 -8.06 11.28
CA ARG A 198 -10.10 -8.93 11.33
C ARG A 198 -10.30 -9.77 10.07
N GLU A 199 -9.91 -9.25 8.91
CA GLU A 199 -10.28 -9.85 7.64
C GLU A 199 -9.08 -10.43 6.89
N TYR A 200 -7.94 -9.71 6.85
CA TYR A 200 -6.85 -10.07 5.96
C TYR A 200 -5.69 -10.79 6.65
N ALA A 201 -5.44 -10.52 7.93
CA ALA A 201 -4.26 -11.04 8.60
C ALA A 201 -4.23 -12.58 8.60
N GLU A 202 -5.33 -13.21 9.00
CA GLU A 202 -5.48 -14.68 9.00
C GLU A 202 -5.43 -15.24 7.58
N LEU A 203 -6.17 -14.66 6.64
CA LEU A 203 -6.15 -15.07 5.23
C LEU A 203 -4.73 -15.05 4.64
N CYS A 204 -3.96 -13.99 4.94
CA CYS A 204 -2.59 -13.87 4.43
C CYS A 204 -1.67 -14.96 4.99
N VAL A 205 -1.83 -15.32 6.26
CA VAL A 205 -1.07 -16.41 6.88
C VAL A 205 -1.46 -17.74 6.26
N GLU A 206 -2.76 -18.08 6.24
CA GLU A 206 -3.27 -19.37 5.76
C GLU A 206 -2.93 -19.62 4.28
N GLN A 207 -3.11 -18.62 3.44
CA GLN A 207 -2.84 -18.76 2.01
C GLN A 207 -1.44 -18.31 1.61
N ARG A 208 -0.59 -17.90 2.55
CA ARG A 208 0.75 -17.36 2.32
C ARG A 208 0.76 -16.24 1.29
N LEU A 209 -0.21 -15.29 1.42
CA LEU A 209 -0.29 -14.13 0.55
C LEU A 209 0.62 -13.02 1.07
N ALA A 210 1.25 -12.28 0.17
CA ALA A 210 1.92 -11.03 0.56
C ALA A 210 0.89 -9.92 0.76
N PHE A 211 0.90 -9.27 1.91
CA PHE A 211 0.06 -8.11 2.16
C PHE A 211 0.82 -6.81 1.88
N LEU A 212 0.23 -5.97 1.03
CA LEU A 212 0.73 -4.63 0.72
C LEU A 212 -0.15 -3.60 1.45
N ALA A 213 0.42 -2.94 2.46
CA ALA A 213 -0.32 -1.94 3.22
C ALA A 213 -0.52 -0.66 2.40
N ARG A 214 -1.77 -0.33 2.07
CA ARG A 214 -2.15 0.92 1.40
C ARG A 214 -2.46 2.00 2.42
N ALA A 215 -2.10 3.25 2.12
CA ALA A 215 -2.26 4.42 2.99
C ALA A 215 -1.67 4.22 4.40
N PRO A 216 -0.43 3.72 4.51
CA PRO A 216 0.19 3.38 5.79
C PRO A 216 0.45 4.60 6.68
N LEU A 217 0.45 5.80 6.12
CA LEU A 217 0.76 7.08 6.77
C LEU A 217 -0.50 7.93 7.05
N ALA A 218 -1.64 7.29 7.31
CA ALA A 218 -2.90 8.02 7.49
C ALA A 218 -2.89 8.92 8.74
N ALA A 219 -2.30 8.48 9.86
CA ALA A 219 -2.23 9.26 11.10
C ALA A 219 -1.28 10.45 11.00
N SER A 220 -0.09 10.27 10.42
CA SER A 220 0.88 11.35 10.23
C SER A 220 0.41 12.36 9.17
N THR A 221 -0.26 11.91 8.12
CA THR A 221 -0.87 12.79 7.10
C THR A 221 -2.00 13.64 7.70
N LEU A 222 -2.84 13.05 8.54
CA LEU A 222 -3.89 13.78 9.26
C LEU A 222 -3.29 14.90 10.13
N ALA A 223 -2.12 14.63 10.75
CA ALA A 223 -1.42 15.60 11.56
C ALA A 223 -0.99 16.86 10.78
N GLN A 224 -0.61 16.71 9.51
CA GLN A 224 -0.21 17.82 8.65
C GLN A 224 -1.40 18.68 8.17
N HIS A 225 -2.62 18.16 8.24
CA HIS A 225 -3.82 18.83 7.74
C HIS A 225 -4.67 19.51 8.82
N VAL A 226 -4.34 19.33 10.10
CA VAL A 226 -5.07 20.03 11.19
C VAL A 226 -4.82 21.54 11.15
N ASP A 227 -3.64 21.95 10.66
CA ASP A 227 -3.26 23.39 10.56
C ASP A 227 -3.53 24.00 9.17
N ALA A 228 -3.96 23.20 8.18
CA ALA A 228 -4.31 23.65 6.84
C ALA A 228 -5.56 22.90 6.35
N PRO A 229 -6.67 23.61 6.03
CA PRO A 229 -7.85 22.93 5.50
C PRO A 229 -7.48 22.16 4.23
N PRO A 230 -7.88 20.90 4.11
CA PRO A 230 -7.54 20.09 2.95
C PRO A 230 -8.19 20.70 1.70
N ARG A 231 -7.37 20.96 0.68
CA ARG A 231 -7.85 21.36 -0.65
C ARG A 231 -8.55 20.23 -1.39
N ASP A 232 -8.51 19.02 -0.84
CA ASP A 232 -9.15 17.83 -1.39
C ASP A 232 -10.33 17.43 -0.52
N LEU A 233 -11.54 17.69 -0.99
CA LEU A 233 -12.83 17.48 -0.30
C LEU A 233 -13.05 16.05 0.22
N ARG A 234 -12.28 15.07 -0.24
CA ARG A 234 -12.38 13.68 0.25
C ARG A 234 -11.88 13.52 1.70
N TRP A 235 -11.01 14.41 2.14
CA TRP A 235 -10.46 14.40 3.51
C TRP A 235 -11.16 15.43 4.41
N ALA A 236 -11.84 16.41 3.82
CA ALA A 236 -12.56 17.46 4.56
C ALA A 236 -13.80 16.94 5.31
N ALA A 237 -14.32 15.78 4.94
CA ALA A 237 -15.43 15.12 5.64
C ALA A 237 -15.00 14.45 6.96
N LEU A 238 -13.70 14.40 7.25
CA LEU A 238 -13.15 13.82 8.46
C LEU A 238 -12.68 14.93 9.41
N LEU A 239 -13.62 15.61 10.06
CA LEU A 239 -13.27 16.25 11.33
C LEU A 239 -12.64 15.16 12.21
N PRO A 240 -11.43 15.40 12.76
CA PRO A 240 -10.77 14.38 13.54
C PRO A 240 -11.67 13.97 14.70
N SER A 241 -12.07 12.70 14.70
CA SER A 241 -12.81 12.14 15.82
C SER A 241 -11.90 12.16 17.08
N THR A 242 -12.51 12.09 18.27
CA THR A 242 -11.75 11.97 19.53
C THR A 242 -10.75 10.81 19.46
N HIS A 243 -11.12 9.72 18.78
CA HIS A 243 -10.23 8.59 18.55
C HIS A 243 -9.00 8.96 17.70
N GLN A 244 -9.18 9.71 16.61
CA GLN A 244 -8.09 10.12 15.72
C GLN A 244 -7.11 11.07 16.42
N LEU A 245 -7.61 11.98 17.26
CA LEU A 245 -6.77 12.86 18.08
C LEU A 245 -5.94 12.05 19.06
N SER A 246 -6.53 11.07 19.74
CA SER A 246 -5.83 10.23 20.71
C SER A 246 -4.75 9.34 20.08
N VAL A 247 -4.99 8.82 18.86
CA VAL A 247 -3.97 8.08 18.09
C VAL A 247 -2.80 8.98 17.73
N ARG A 248 -3.10 10.21 17.28
CA ARG A 248 -2.08 11.20 16.94
C ARG A 248 -1.21 11.58 18.15
N GLU A 249 -1.80 11.81 19.30
CA GLU A 249 -1.08 12.17 20.53
C GLU A 249 -0.13 11.06 20.96
N ARG A 250 -0.57 9.80 20.94
CA ARG A 250 0.30 8.65 21.24
C ARG A 250 1.42 8.50 20.20
N LEU A 251 1.11 8.67 18.92
CA LEU A 251 2.11 8.64 17.86
C LEU A 251 3.16 9.73 18.08
N ALA A 252 2.74 10.96 18.40
CA ALA A 252 3.65 12.07 18.69
C ALA A 252 4.52 11.79 19.91
N TRP A 253 3.95 11.24 20.98
CA TRP A 253 4.69 10.90 22.17
C TRP A 253 5.76 9.82 21.92
N VAL A 254 5.42 8.75 21.20
CA VAL A 254 6.39 7.69 20.84
C VAL A 254 7.47 8.25 19.92
N ALA A 255 7.08 9.02 18.90
CA ALA A 255 8.01 9.63 17.95
C ALA A 255 9.04 10.55 18.64
N GLN A 256 8.59 11.40 19.55
CA GLN A 256 9.45 12.29 20.34
C GLN A 256 10.47 11.51 21.18
N ARG A 257 10.05 10.46 21.89
CA ARG A 257 10.96 9.62 22.70
C ARG A 257 12.01 8.90 21.87
N ARG A 258 11.69 8.60 20.64
CA ARG A 258 12.60 7.94 19.68
C ARG A 258 13.50 8.90 18.93
N GLY A 259 13.27 10.21 19.02
CA GLY A 259 13.92 11.19 18.13
C GLY A 259 13.60 10.95 16.66
N ALA A 260 12.40 10.41 16.38
CA ALA A 260 11.93 10.08 15.04
C ALA A 260 10.76 10.97 14.63
N THR A 261 10.45 11.04 13.36
CA THR A 261 9.25 11.74 12.88
C THR A 261 7.99 10.88 13.09
N LEU A 262 6.81 11.52 12.99
CA LEU A 262 5.53 10.81 13.03
C LEU A 262 5.46 9.74 11.93
N ALA A 263 5.86 10.10 10.71
CA ALA A 263 5.84 9.20 9.57
C ALA A 263 6.79 8.00 9.74
N GLN A 264 7.99 8.23 10.25
CA GLN A 264 8.95 7.16 10.55
C GLN A 264 8.39 6.20 11.61
N THR A 265 7.77 6.73 12.66
CA THR A 265 7.20 5.91 13.74
C THR A 265 5.98 5.13 13.26
N GLU A 266 5.12 5.75 12.45
CA GLU A 266 3.94 5.09 11.89
C GLU A 266 4.32 3.97 10.91
N LEU A 267 5.31 4.19 10.03
CA LEU A 267 5.84 3.16 9.14
C LEU A 267 6.44 1.99 9.92
N ALA A 268 7.24 2.27 10.95
CA ALA A 268 7.79 1.23 11.81
C ALA A 268 6.68 0.39 12.47
N TRP A 269 5.56 1.03 12.85
CA TRP A 269 4.40 0.32 13.41
C TRP A 269 3.70 -0.56 12.36
N VAL A 270 3.37 -0.03 11.19
CA VAL A 270 2.74 -0.79 10.10
C VAL A 270 3.60 -2.00 9.71
N LEU A 271 4.90 -1.79 9.57
CA LEU A 271 5.86 -2.82 9.16
C LEU A 271 6.23 -3.80 10.28
N SER A 272 5.86 -3.53 11.52
CA SER A 272 6.04 -4.47 12.64
C SER A 272 5.06 -5.65 12.59
N HIS A 273 3.97 -5.55 11.83
CA HIS A 273 3.02 -6.66 11.70
C HIS A 273 3.58 -7.75 10.77
N PRO A 274 3.66 -9.02 11.23
CA PRO A 274 4.37 -10.08 10.50
C PRO A 274 3.75 -10.43 9.15
N ALA A 275 2.44 -10.23 8.97
CA ALA A 275 1.77 -10.49 7.70
C ALA A 275 1.95 -9.35 6.68
N VAL A 276 2.50 -8.19 7.07
CA VAL A 276 2.76 -7.07 6.17
C VAL A 276 4.09 -7.27 5.46
N ALA A 277 4.05 -7.50 4.17
CA ALA A 277 5.26 -7.65 3.35
C ALA A 277 5.88 -6.29 3.01
N THR A 278 5.05 -5.29 2.69
CA THR A 278 5.52 -3.95 2.33
C THR A 278 4.44 -2.88 2.59
N ALA A 279 4.89 -1.65 2.82
CA ALA A 279 4.04 -0.46 2.93
C ALA A 279 4.16 0.38 1.65
N VAL A 280 3.04 0.69 0.99
CA VAL A 280 3.04 1.46 -0.27
C VAL A 280 2.92 2.95 0.04
N VAL A 281 3.93 3.72 -0.33
CA VAL A 281 4.01 5.17 -0.10
C VAL A 281 4.14 5.93 -1.41
N HIS A 282 3.64 7.18 -1.44
CA HIS A 282 3.61 8.04 -2.63
C HIS A 282 4.38 9.33 -2.35
N ALA A 283 5.71 9.27 -2.42
CA ALA A 283 6.57 10.43 -2.20
C ALA A 283 6.42 11.47 -3.32
N THR A 284 6.50 12.75 -2.95
CA THR A 284 6.48 13.89 -3.88
C THR A 284 7.82 14.62 -3.95
N SER A 285 8.78 14.25 -3.09
CA SER A 285 10.15 14.75 -3.15
C SER A 285 11.16 13.70 -2.69
N PRO A 286 12.42 13.79 -3.12
CA PRO A 286 13.47 12.89 -2.64
C PRO A 286 13.67 12.96 -1.11
N GLY A 287 13.58 14.15 -0.52
CA GLY A 287 13.70 14.33 0.93
C GLY A 287 12.63 13.59 1.72
N GLN A 288 11.37 13.66 1.26
CA GLN A 288 10.26 12.91 1.85
C GLN A 288 10.47 11.40 1.74
N LEU A 289 10.96 10.92 0.59
CA LEU A 289 11.28 9.50 0.43
C LEU A 289 12.40 9.07 1.36
N ALA A 290 13.49 9.84 1.47
CA ALA A 290 14.61 9.55 2.35
C ALA A 290 14.18 9.43 3.81
N GLU A 291 13.33 10.34 4.28
CA GLU A 291 12.73 10.30 5.62
C GLU A 291 11.98 8.99 5.85
N TRP A 292 11.10 8.61 4.92
CA TRP A 292 10.28 7.41 5.06
C TRP A 292 11.09 6.12 4.98
N MET A 293 12.14 6.09 4.15
CA MET A 293 13.02 4.93 4.05
C MET A 293 13.79 4.67 5.36
N GLN A 294 14.14 5.71 6.11
CA GLN A 294 14.68 5.57 7.46
C GLN A 294 13.65 4.95 8.41
N GLY A 295 12.38 5.36 8.33
CA GLY A 295 11.29 4.77 9.12
C GLY A 295 11.07 3.29 8.83
N ALA A 296 11.27 2.86 7.58
CA ALA A 296 11.07 1.47 7.17
C ALA A 296 12.12 0.50 7.77
N THR A 297 13.23 1.00 8.27
CA THR A 297 14.25 0.20 8.98
C THR A 297 14.13 0.28 10.51
N GLY A 298 13.21 1.11 11.01
CA GLY A 298 12.97 1.30 12.43
C GLY A 298 12.26 0.11 13.07
N HIS A 299 12.69 -0.28 14.26
CA HIS A 299 12.02 -1.31 15.05
C HIS A 299 11.37 -0.67 16.27
N LEU A 300 10.09 -0.96 16.51
CA LEU A 300 9.38 -0.59 17.73
C LEU A 300 9.53 -1.69 18.77
N SER A 301 9.75 -1.30 20.03
CA SER A 301 9.64 -2.24 21.14
C SER A 301 8.20 -2.76 21.27
N ARG A 302 8.03 -3.91 21.95
CA ARG A 302 6.68 -4.46 22.22
C ARG A 302 5.81 -3.46 22.99
N GLU A 303 6.38 -2.73 23.92
CA GLU A 303 5.69 -1.70 24.72
C GLU A 303 5.20 -0.55 23.83
N GLU A 304 6.06 -0.04 22.95
CA GLU A 304 5.70 1.01 21.99
C GLU A 304 4.58 0.56 21.03
N GLN A 305 4.66 -0.67 20.53
CA GLN A 305 3.61 -1.25 19.70
C GLN A 305 2.28 -1.36 20.46
N MET A 306 2.30 -1.82 21.71
CA MET A 306 1.11 -1.90 22.54
C MET A 306 0.54 -0.53 22.84
N LEU A 307 1.36 0.45 23.20
CA LEU A 307 0.93 1.82 23.49
C LEU A 307 0.21 2.44 22.28
N LEU A 308 0.74 2.23 21.08
CA LEU A 308 0.12 2.72 19.85
C LEU A 308 -1.21 2.01 19.54
N ARG A 309 -1.36 0.73 19.90
CA ARG A 309 -2.57 -0.07 19.68
C ARG A 309 -3.70 0.17 20.66
N HIS A 310 -3.41 0.57 21.91
CA HIS A 310 -4.42 0.61 22.97
C HIS A 310 -5.53 1.64 22.72
N PRO A 311 -6.81 1.32 23.05
CA PRO A 311 -7.85 2.32 23.15
C PRO A 311 -7.46 3.34 24.21
N TRP A 312 -7.74 4.59 23.92
CA TRP A 312 -7.28 5.77 24.63
C TRP A 312 -7.51 5.74 26.14
N THR A 313 -6.45 5.98 26.88
CA THR A 313 -6.45 6.64 28.18
C THR A 313 -5.88 8.04 27.98
N PRO A 314 -6.41 9.10 28.63
CA PRO A 314 -5.90 10.47 28.47
C PRO A 314 -4.39 10.51 28.60
N ALA A 315 -3.69 11.15 27.65
CA ALA A 315 -2.27 11.40 27.79
C ALA A 315 -2.05 12.26 29.05
N PRO A 316 -1.03 11.95 29.87
CA PRO A 316 -0.70 12.81 30.98
C PRO A 316 -0.37 14.21 30.47
N THR A 317 -0.96 15.21 31.07
CA THR A 317 -0.71 16.62 30.74
C THR A 317 0.71 17.01 31.15
N GLY A 318 1.65 16.95 30.20
CA GLY A 318 3.04 17.40 30.32
C GLY A 318 4.10 16.31 30.45
N PRO A 319 5.34 16.59 30.07
CA PRO A 319 6.44 15.62 30.08
C PRO A 319 6.86 15.10 31.45
N SER A 320 6.38 15.71 32.54
CA SER A 320 6.72 15.33 33.94
C SER A 320 5.61 14.55 34.65
N SER A 321 4.48 14.27 34.01
CA SER A 321 3.31 13.64 34.67
C SER A 321 3.19 12.13 34.42
N PHE A 322 4.23 11.47 33.91
CA PHE A 322 4.30 10.02 33.91
C PHE A 322 4.74 9.53 35.31
N ALA A 323 3.82 9.59 36.28
CA ALA A 323 3.91 8.72 37.43
C ALA A 323 3.52 7.30 36.97
N PRO A 324 4.23 6.24 37.37
CA PRO A 324 3.76 4.89 37.19
C PRO A 324 2.35 4.77 37.75
N ALA A 325 1.47 4.03 37.08
CA ALA A 325 0.14 3.75 37.58
C ALA A 325 0.26 3.24 39.04
N PRO A 326 -0.55 3.75 39.98
CA PRO A 326 -0.47 3.28 41.35
C PRO A 326 -0.72 1.77 41.37
N GLU A 327 0.17 1.02 42.03
CA GLU A 327 0.14 -0.43 42.21
C GLU A 327 -1.07 -0.93 43.06
N HIS A 328 -2.07 -0.11 43.28
CA HIS A 328 -3.19 -0.42 44.16
C HIS A 328 -4.53 -0.48 43.47
N VAL A 329 -4.74 -1.49 42.62
CA VAL A 329 -6.10 -2.03 42.38
C VAL A 329 -6.03 -3.57 42.16
N LEU A 330 -5.37 -4.25 43.10
CA LEU A 330 -5.62 -5.65 43.39
C LEU A 330 -5.66 -5.80 44.93
N ALA A 331 -6.70 -5.24 45.54
CA ALA A 331 -7.02 -5.54 46.90
C ALA A 331 -8.54 -5.70 47.06
N THR A 332 -8.91 -6.98 47.18
CA THR A 332 -10.00 -7.51 48.02
C THR A 332 -11.41 -7.05 47.72
N ALA A 333 -12.17 -7.94 47.07
CA ALA A 333 -13.60 -8.09 47.38
C ALA A 333 -13.69 -8.72 48.79
N PRO A 334 -14.45 -8.16 49.74
CA PRO A 334 -14.84 -8.86 50.94
C PRO A 334 -15.99 -9.83 50.68
N GLY A 335 -16.00 -10.91 51.45
CA GLY A 335 -16.83 -12.12 51.43
C GLY A 335 -18.34 -11.99 51.49
#